data_6a19aac1b52e1ffec4cf6be66ec904cc
#
_entry.id   6a19aac1b52e1ffec4cf6be66ec904cc
#
_cell.length_a   1.000
_cell.length_b   1.000
_cell.length_c   1.000
_cell.angle_alpha   90.00
_cell.angle_beta   90.00
_cell.angle_gamma   90.00
#
_symmetry.space_group_name_H-M   'P 1'
#
loop_
_entity.id
_entity.type
_entity.pdbx_description
1 polymer ?
#
loop_
_entity_poly.entity_id
_entity_poly.type
_entity_poly.pdbx_seq_one_letter_code
_entity_poly.pdbx_strand_id
1 'polypeptide(L)'
;GTYAFYPGSWYKLHSTLYGKLWKKLILQTAVLMILSMLYLMDYERIYKTQDLVLATTTGKKMMEKKMLAGTLCGLFYAGLLTVFTLLVFFAAVPFQNLWHVPVAACMVAEPRLQMMYPFVTFWRLEQWRYSLLALVVLVGLLGIIAVVTAAVQLFLQNSYFSFAVLGLLFMGAYLLAYVQMGNVWDLIREFFNPTVLYATSGGWFMENDLCLSFAGNEFAVLFCSGTAAVCLMAVGKRRYHPVSYTHLTLPTK
;
A
#
# COMPACT_ATOMS: atom_id res chain seq x y z
N GLY A 1 25.14 26.91 -1.83
CA GLY A 1 23.74 26.53 -2.02
C GLY A 1 22.86 27.64 -1.50
N THR A 2 22.12 28.29 -2.38
CA THR A 2 21.17 29.35 -2.02
C THR A 2 20.01 28.69 -1.25
N TYR A 3 19.94 28.95 0.05
CA TYR A 3 18.76 28.65 0.85
C TYR A 3 17.68 29.67 0.43
N ALA A 4 16.67 29.18 -0.31
CA ALA A 4 15.50 29.99 -0.58
C ALA A 4 14.67 30.05 0.71
N PHE A 5 14.80 31.15 1.45
CA PHE A 5 13.90 31.46 2.56
C PHE A 5 12.54 31.81 1.96
N TYR A 6 11.58 30.95 2.14
CA TYR A 6 10.19 31.25 1.83
C TYR A 6 9.57 31.92 3.06
N PRO A 7 9.13 33.20 2.98
CA PRO A 7 8.49 33.86 4.11
C PRO A 7 7.06 33.36 4.26
N GLY A 8 6.87 32.38 5.12
CA GLY A 8 5.55 31.84 5.44
C GLY A 8 5.59 30.38 5.91
N SER A 9 4.71 30.03 6.83
CA SER A 9 4.58 28.67 7.33
C SER A 9 3.76 27.82 6.35
N TRP A 10 4.37 27.27 5.31
CA TRP A 10 3.72 26.32 4.43
C TRP A 10 3.74 24.88 4.99
N TYR A 11 4.31 24.70 6.20
CA TYR A 11 4.21 23.45 6.96
C TYR A 11 2.78 22.94 7.08
N LYS A 12 1.80 23.83 7.34
CA LYS A 12 0.39 23.45 7.42
C LYS A 12 -0.14 22.86 6.10
N LEU A 13 0.30 23.38 4.97
CA LEU A 13 -0.08 22.85 3.64
C LEU A 13 0.53 21.47 3.42
N HIS A 14 1.84 21.31 3.71
CA HIS A 14 2.52 20.02 3.62
C HIS A 14 1.87 18.99 4.55
N SER A 15 1.66 19.31 5.81
CA SER A 15 0.99 18.44 6.79
C SER A 15 -0.46 18.10 6.41
N THR A 16 -1.19 19.04 5.79
CA THR A 16 -2.55 18.77 5.31
C THR A 16 -2.52 17.80 4.13
N LEU A 17 -1.62 18.01 3.16
CA LEU A 17 -1.50 17.16 2.00
C LEU A 17 -1.02 15.75 2.39
N TYR A 18 0.16 15.63 2.98
CA TYR A 18 0.80 14.33 3.22
C TYR A 18 0.43 13.67 4.55
N GLY A 19 0.15 14.46 5.59
CA GLY A 19 -0.27 13.92 6.87
C GLY A 19 -1.75 13.52 6.93
N LYS A 20 -2.65 14.35 6.41
CA LYS A 20 -4.09 14.14 6.54
C LYS A 20 -4.73 13.58 5.28
N LEU A 21 -4.55 14.25 4.14
CA LEU A 21 -5.20 13.86 2.88
C LEU A 21 -4.60 12.55 2.37
N TRP A 22 -3.28 12.43 2.40
CA TRP A 22 -2.55 11.24 1.93
C TRP A 22 -2.93 9.98 2.72
N LYS A 23 -3.06 10.07 4.05
CA LYS A 23 -3.55 8.95 4.87
C LYS A 23 -4.91 8.45 4.42
N LYS A 24 -5.85 9.37 4.19
CA LYS A 24 -7.19 9.01 3.70
C LYS A 24 -7.13 8.40 2.32
N LEU A 25 -6.28 8.94 1.44
CA LEU A 25 -6.07 8.43 0.10
C LEU A 25 -5.50 7.00 0.11
N ILE A 26 -4.47 6.73 0.91
CA ILE A 26 -3.89 5.38 1.06
C ILE A 26 -4.99 4.40 1.52
N LEU A 27 -5.78 4.77 2.52
CA LEU A 27 -6.84 3.90 3.02
C LEU A 27 -7.91 3.60 1.96
N GLN A 28 -8.38 4.63 1.26
CA GLN A 28 -9.41 4.48 0.22
C GLN A 28 -8.89 3.65 -0.97
N THR A 29 -7.67 3.91 -1.42
CA THR A 29 -7.06 3.14 -2.52
C THR A 29 -6.75 1.70 -2.13
N ALA A 30 -6.38 1.45 -0.86
CA ALA A 30 -6.20 0.11 -0.31
C ALA A 30 -7.52 -0.69 -0.34
N VAL A 31 -8.62 -0.09 0.10
CA VAL A 31 -9.96 -0.72 0.05
C VAL A 31 -10.36 -1.03 -1.39
N LEU A 32 -10.16 -0.09 -2.32
CA LEU A 32 -10.44 -0.31 -3.74
C LEU A 32 -9.60 -1.47 -4.32
N MET A 33 -8.32 -1.55 -3.95
CA MET A 33 -7.44 -2.64 -4.37
C MET A 33 -7.93 -3.99 -3.84
N ILE A 34 -8.28 -4.07 -2.56
CA ILE A 34 -8.81 -5.30 -1.94
C ILE A 34 -10.09 -5.73 -2.64
N LEU A 35 -11.05 -4.83 -2.81
CA LEU A 35 -12.34 -5.14 -3.45
C LEU A 35 -12.15 -5.60 -4.90
N SER A 36 -11.31 -4.92 -5.69
CA SER A 36 -11.02 -5.28 -7.07
C SER A 36 -10.41 -6.68 -7.16
N MET A 37 -9.45 -6.99 -6.28
CA MET A 37 -8.82 -8.31 -6.23
C MET A 37 -9.80 -9.40 -5.85
N LEU A 38 -10.55 -9.22 -4.76
CA LEU A 38 -11.51 -10.22 -4.29
C LEU A 38 -12.61 -10.47 -5.31
N TYR A 39 -13.15 -9.42 -5.92
CA TYR A 39 -14.19 -9.54 -6.95
C TYR A 39 -13.71 -10.35 -8.16
N LEU A 40 -12.53 -10.02 -8.70
CA LEU A 40 -12.01 -10.72 -9.88
C LEU A 40 -11.56 -12.16 -9.59
N MET A 41 -11.02 -12.41 -8.41
CA MET A 41 -10.64 -13.78 -8.03
C MET A 41 -11.83 -14.69 -7.79
N ASP A 42 -12.95 -14.15 -7.30
CA ASP A 42 -14.16 -14.92 -6.97
C ASP A 42 -15.25 -14.83 -8.08
N TYR A 43 -14.95 -14.15 -9.19
CA TYR A 43 -15.90 -13.89 -10.27
C TYR A 43 -16.63 -15.13 -10.75
N GLU A 44 -15.92 -16.22 -11.03
CA GLU A 44 -16.51 -17.45 -11.53
C GLU A 44 -17.39 -18.16 -10.50
N ARG A 45 -17.04 -18.02 -9.21
CA ARG A 45 -17.84 -18.56 -8.11
C ARG A 45 -19.14 -17.79 -7.97
N ILE A 46 -19.09 -16.45 -8.07
CA ILE A 46 -20.27 -15.58 -8.01
C ILE A 46 -21.24 -15.93 -9.15
N TYR A 47 -20.71 -16.17 -10.36
CA TYR A 47 -21.52 -16.49 -11.55
C TYR A 47 -21.75 -18.00 -11.76
N LYS A 48 -21.33 -18.86 -10.81
CA LYS A 48 -21.47 -20.33 -10.87
C LYS A 48 -20.86 -20.98 -12.13
N THR A 49 -19.82 -20.37 -12.68
CA THR A 49 -19.10 -20.87 -13.87
C THR A 49 -17.77 -21.56 -13.53
N GLN A 50 -17.48 -21.70 -12.24
CA GLN A 50 -16.21 -22.26 -11.74
C GLN A 50 -15.94 -23.66 -12.28
N ASP A 51 -16.95 -24.53 -12.33
CA ASP A 51 -16.79 -25.93 -12.78
C ASP A 51 -16.46 -26.01 -14.28
N LEU A 52 -17.05 -25.11 -15.10
CA LEU A 52 -16.76 -25.01 -16.51
C LEU A 52 -15.31 -24.61 -16.77
N VAL A 53 -14.81 -23.64 -16.00
CA VAL A 53 -13.44 -23.14 -16.15
C VAL A 53 -12.41 -24.16 -15.67
N LEU A 54 -12.68 -24.87 -14.57
CA LEU A 54 -11.80 -25.90 -14.03
C LEU A 54 -11.73 -27.14 -14.97
N ALA A 55 -12.77 -27.40 -15.74
CA ALA A 55 -12.78 -28.46 -16.76
C ALA A 55 -11.85 -28.15 -17.95
N THR A 56 -11.42 -26.91 -18.11
CA THR A 56 -10.49 -26.53 -19.20
C THR A 56 -9.04 -26.76 -18.81
N THR A 57 -8.20 -27.12 -19.80
CA THR A 57 -6.74 -27.32 -19.62
C THR A 57 -5.99 -26.07 -19.14
N THR A 58 -6.62 -24.89 -19.26
CA THR A 58 -6.07 -23.59 -18.90
C THR A 58 -6.44 -23.12 -17.49
N GLY A 59 -7.22 -23.87 -16.72
CA GLY A 59 -7.76 -23.45 -15.42
C GLY A 59 -6.73 -22.94 -14.42
N LYS A 60 -5.55 -23.60 -14.34
CA LYS A 60 -4.45 -23.15 -13.46
C LYS A 60 -3.80 -21.84 -13.92
N LYS A 61 -3.61 -21.64 -15.23
CA LYS A 61 -3.06 -20.40 -15.80
C LYS A 61 -4.02 -19.22 -15.66
N MET A 62 -5.33 -19.49 -15.56
CA MET A 62 -6.35 -18.48 -15.40
C MET A 62 -6.26 -17.74 -14.07
N MET A 63 -5.84 -18.42 -13.00
CA MET A 63 -5.62 -17.78 -11.69
C MET A 63 -4.58 -16.66 -11.75
N GLU A 64 -3.47 -16.88 -12.43
CA GLU A 64 -2.42 -15.85 -12.57
C GLU A 64 -2.91 -14.64 -13.38
N LYS A 65 -3.67 -14.92 -14.45
CA LYS A 65 -4.28 -13.84 -15.26
C LYS A 65 -5.29 -13.03 -14.46
N LYS A 66 -6.08 -13.66 -13.59
CA LYS A 66 -7.04 -12.99 -12.70
C LYS A 66 -6.33 -12.12 -11.67
N MET A 67 -5.26 -12.62 -11.07
CA MET A 67 -4.45 -11.83 -10.14
C MET A 67 -3.88 -10.59 -10.83
N LEU A 68 -3.33 -10.75 -12.03
CA LEU A 68 -2.81 -9.64 -12.82
C LEU A 68 -3.93 -8.65 -13.17
N ALA A 69 -5.05 -9.13 -13.67
CA ALA A 69 -6.21 -8.30 -14.00
C ALA A 69 -6.74 -7.55 -12.78
N GLY A 70 -6.87 -8.23 -11.62
CA GLY A 70 -7.30 -7.61 -10.36
C GLY A 70 -6.36 -6.51 -9.89
N THR A 71 -5.05 -6.75 -9.99
CA THR A 71 -4.03 -5.74 -9.67
C THR A 71 -4.12 -4.54 -10.61
N LEU A 72 -4.22 -4.76 -11.92
CA LEU A 72 -4.32 -3.68 -12.91
C LEU A 72 -5.60 -2.86 -12.75
N CYS A 73 -6.75 -3.52 -12.55
CA CYS A 73 -8.02 -2.84 -12.27
C CYS A 73 -7.94 -2.03 -10.98
N GLY A 74 -7.40 -2.61 -9.91
CA GLY A 74 -7.22 -1.92 -8.63
C GLY A 74 -6.32 -0.70 -8.76
N LEU A 75 -5.18 -0.81 -9.45
CA LEU A 75 -4.28 0.32 -9.73
C LEU A 75 -4.94 1.39 -10.59
N PHE A 76 -5.74 1.00 -11.57
CA PHE A 76 -6.47 1.95 -12.42
C PHE A 76 -7.47 2.79 -11.61
N TYR A 77 -8.32 2.15 -10.80
CA TYR A 77 -9.28 2.87 -9.95
C TYR A 77 -8.58 3.69 -8.86
N ALA A 78 -7.53 3.15 -8.26
CA ALA A 78 -6.71 3.89 -7.30
C ALA A 78 -6.04 5.11 -7.94
N GLY A 79 -5.54 4.97 -9.17
CA GLY A 79 -4.97 6.06 -9.96
C GLY A 79 -5.99 7.15 -10.27
N LEU A 80 -7.19 6.79 -10.73
CA LEU A 80 -8.27 7.74 -10.98
C LEU A 80 -8.65 8.52 -9.71
N LEU A 81 -8.81 7.82 -8.58
CA LEU A 81 -9.13 8.46 -7.30
C LEU A 81 -8.00 9.40 -6.86
N THR A 82 -6.76 8.96 -6.99
CA THR A 82 -5.57 9.77 -6.63
C THR A 82 -5.50 11.02 -7.47
N VAL A 83 -5.60 10.91 -8.79
CA VAL A 83 -5.57 12.05 -9.72
C VAL A 83 -6.70 13.01 -9.41
N PHE A 84 -7.92 12.53 -9.26
CA PHE A 84 -9.07 13.37 -8.94
C PHE A 84 -8.88 14.11 -7.61
N THR A 85 -8.43 13.41 -6.56
CA THR A 85 -8.21 14.00 -5.24
C THR A 85 -7.13 15.08 -5.28
N LEU A 86 -6.02 14.83 -5.99
CA LEU A 86 -4.93 15.80 -6.13
C LEU A 86 -5.34 17.00 -6.99
N LEU A 87 -6.11 16.80 -8.07
CA LEU A 87 -6.64 17.89 -8.87
C LEU A 87 -7.54 18.82 -8.04
N VAL A 88 -8.45 18.25 -7.25
CA VAL A 88 -9.33 19.05 -6.38
C VAL A 88 -8.50 19.80 -5.33
N PHE A 89 -7.49 19.16 -4.73
CA PHE A 89 -6.63 19.79 -3.75
C PHE A 89 -5.85 20.95 -4.35
N PHE A 90 -5.18 20.77 -5.50
CA PHE A 90 -4.39 21.80 -6.14
C PHE A 90 -5.23 22.90 -6.80
N ALA A 91 -6.49 22.63 -7.14
CA ALA A 91 -7.43 23.67 -7.56
C ALA A 91 -7.89 24.56 -6.38
N ALA A 92 -8.02 23.97 -5.19
CA ALA A 92 -8.47 24.68 -3.99
C ALA A 92 -7.32 25.40 -3.25
N VAL A 93 -6.07 24.94 -3.41
CA VAL A 93 -4.92 25.44 -2.66
C VAL A 93 -3.87 26.01 -3.61
N PRO A 94 -3.43 27.27 -3.47
CA PRO A 94 -2.43 27.90 -4.32
C PRO A 94 -1.03 27.31 -4.07
N PHE A 95 -0.71 26.23 -4.78
CA PHE A 95 0.55 25.47 -4.60
C PHE A 95 1.61 25.83 -5.66
N GLN A 96 1.29 26.71 -6.61
CA GLN A 96 2.07 26.94 -7.84
C GLN A 96 3.54 27.33 -7.61
N ASN A 97 3.82 28.12 -6.57
CA ASN A 97 5.19 28.58 -6.28
C ASN A 97 5.99 27.64 -5.35
N LEU A 98 5.40 26.53 -4.91
CA LEU A 98 6.02 25.61 -3.95
C LEU A 98 6.72 24.41 -4.59
N TRP A 99 6.48 24.13 -5.87
CA TRP A 99 6.98 22.93 -6.53
C TRP A 99 8.50 22.76 -6.53
N HIS A 100 9.25 23.85 -6.64
CA HIS A 100 10.72 23.86 -6.67
C HIS A 100 11.34 24.19 -5.29
N VAL A 101 10.51 24.40 -4.28
CA VAL A 101 10.98 24.68 -2.93
C VAL A 101 11.44 23.37 -2.26
N PRO A 102 12.61 23.35 -1.61
CA PRO A 102 13.04 22.18 -0.85
C PRO A 102 12.04 21.84 0.26
N VAL A 103 11.68 20.57 0.40
CA VAL A 103 10.75 20.12 1.44
C VAL A 103 11.24 20.46 2.83
N ALA A 104 12.56 20.39 3.08
CA ALA A 104 13.16 20.81 4.34
C ALA A 104 12.83 22.25 4.75
N ALA A 105 12.60 23.14 3.77
CA ALA A 105 12.25 24.54 4.06
C ALA A 105 10.87 24.71 4.72
N CYS A 106 9.95 23.75 4.57
CA CYS A 106 8.65 23.81 5.25
C CYS A 106 8.76 23.63 6.76
N MET A 107 9.76 22.89 7.21
CA MET A 107 9.99 22.58 8.63
C MET A 107 10.77 23.68 9.35
N VAL A 108 11.59 24.44 8.63
CA VAL A 108 12.44 25.50 9.22
C VAL A 108 11.62 26.62 9.88
N ALA A 109 10.40 26.87 9.39
CA ALA A 109 9.52 27.90 9.95
C ALA A 109 8.85 27.50 11.28
N GLU A 110 8.97 26.26 11.72
CA GLU A 110 8.38 25.77 12.97
C GLU A 110 9.48 25.43 13.99
N PRO A 111 9.80 26.35 14.93
CA PRO A 111 10.91 26.16 15.90
C PRO A 111 10.81 24.89 16.72
N ARG A 112 9.58 24.42 17.01
CA ARG A 112 9.33 23.18 17.75
C ARG A 112 9.82 21.95 16.99
N LEU A 113 9.67 21.93 15.68
CA LEU A 113 10.11 20.80 14.84
C LEU A 113 11.62 20.79 14.66
N GLN A 114 12.28 21.97 14.63
CA GLN A 114 13.74 22.05 14.58
C GLN A 114 14.42 21.46 15.81
N MET A 115 13.77 21.54 16.99
CA MET A 115 14.31 20.95 18.22
C MET A 115 14.11 19.43 18.26
N MET A 116 13.06 18.91 17.61
CA MET A 116 12.74 17.48 17.60
C MET A 116 13.46 16.74 16.47
N TYR A 117 13.71 17.39 15.33
CA TYR A 117 14.23 16.75 14.12
C TYR A 117 15.36 17.59 13.51
N PRO A 118 16.63 17.38 13.94
CA PRO A 118 17.77 18.10 13.40
C PRO A 118 18.02 17.81 11.91
N PHE A 119 17.63 16.63 11.43
CA PHE A 119 17.73 16.22 10.02
C PHE A 119 16.35 16.06 9.41
N VAL A 120 15.80 17.13 8.86
CA VAL A 120 14.42 17.15 8.37
C VAL A 120 14.21 16.25 7.16
N THR A 121 15.19 16.16 6.27
CA THR A 121 15.14 15.24 5.11
C THR A 121 16.50 14.64 4.84
N PHE A 122 16.56 13.32 4.63
CA PHE A 122 17.79 12.61 4.28
C PHE A 122 18.32 12.99 2.90
N TRP A 123 17.40 13.34 1.98
CA TRP A 123 17.72 13.75 0.61
C TRP A 123 17.31 15.19 0.37
N ARG A 124 18.07 15.90 -0.49
CA ARG A 124 17.69 17.25 -0.93
C ARG A 124 16.56 17.16 -1.93
N LEU A 125 15.34 16.98 -1.42
CA LEU A 125 14.15 16.82 -2.23
C LEU A 125 13.45 18.16 -2.41
N GLU A 126 13.19 18.51 -3.67
CA GLU A 126 12.20 19.52 -4.03
C GLU A 126 10.79 18.92 -3.90
N GLN A 127 9.78 19.76 -3.69
CA GLN A 127 8.42 19.32 -3.44
C GLN A 127 7.86 18.41 -4.55
N TRP A 128 8.13 18.67 -5.81
CA TRP A 128 7.68 17.83 -6.92
C TRP A 128 8.34 16.43 -6.91
N ARG A 129 9.64 16.36 -6.58
CA ARG A 129 10.35 15.06 -6.45
C ARG A 129 9.82 14.26 -5.28
N TYR A 130 9.55 14.95 -4.16
CA TYR A 130 8.91 14.33 -3.01
C TYR A 130 7.53 13.74 -3.36
N SER A 131 6.71 14.49 -4.10
CA SER A 131 5.39 14.03 -4.57
C SER A 131 5.49 12.78 -5.45
N LEU A 132 6.46 12.75 -6.37
CA LEU A 132 6.70 11.57 -7.22
C LEU A 132 7.14 10.35 -6.40
N LEU A 133 8.08 10.53 -5.46
CA LEU A 133 8.53 9.45 -4.57
C LEU A 133 7.38 8.94 -3.70
N ALA A 134 6.55 9.85 -3.18
CA ALA A 134 5.35 9.47 -2.41
C ALA A 134 4.35 8.65 -3.25
N LEU A 135 4.17 8.98 -4.54
CA LEU A 135 3.39 8.16 -5.46
C LEU A 135 4.01 6.78 -5.69
N VAL A 136 5.32 6.69 -5.83
CA VAL A 136 6.03 5.40 -5.96
C VAL A 136 5.81 4.52 -4.73
N VAL A 137 5.92 5.09 -3.53
CA VAL A 137 5.63 4.38 -2.27
C VAL A 137 4.18 3.93 -2.21
N LEU A 138 3.23 4.78 -2.61
CA LEU A 138 1.80 4.42 -2.69
C LEU A 138 1.56 3.23 -3.61
N VAL A 139 2.12 3.26 -4.83
CA VAL A 139 1.99 2.15 -5.80
C VAL A 139 2.62 0.86 -5.24
N GLY A 140 3.78 0.96 -4.59
CA GLY A 140 4.44 -0.17 -3.93
C GLY A 140 3.57 -0.78 -2.82
N LEU A 141 2.96 0.06 -1.96
CA LEU A 141 2.01 -0.39 -0.93
C LEU A 141 0.80 -1.10 -1.54
N LEU A 142 0.21 -0.54 -2.60
CA LEU A 142 -0.92 -1.16 -3.29
C LEU A 142 -0.55 -2.50 -3.91
N GLY A 143 0.67 -2.63 -4.44
CA GLY A 143 1.20 -3.90 -4.92
C GLY A 143 1.29 -4.96 -3.81
N ILE A 144 1.79 -4.60 -2.63
CA ILE A 144 1.85 -5.50 -1.47
C ILE A 144 0.44 -5.90 -1.04
N ILE A 145 -0.50 -4.95 -0.93
CA ILE A 145 -1.89 -5.21 -0.58
C ILE A 145 -2.54 -6.17 -1.58
N ALA A 146 -2.31 -5.99 -2.89
CA ALA A 146 -2.81 -6.89 -3.92
C ALA A 146 -2.30 -8.32 -3.72
N VAL A 147 -0.99 -8.49 -3.48
CA VAL A 147 -0.37 -9.81 -3.28
C VAL A 147 -0.89 -10.48 -1.99
N VAL A 148 -0.97 -9.73 -0.88
CA VAL A 148 -1.52 -10.24 0.38
C VAL A 148 -2.99 -10.64 0.23
N THR A 149 -3.79 -9.80 -0.45
CA THR A 149 -5.20 -10.09 -0.72
C THR A 149 -5.35 -11.37 -1.53
N ALA A 150 -4.55 -11.52 -2.59
CA ALA A 150 -4.54 -12.73 -3.40
C ALA A 150 -4.15 -13.96 -2.58
N ALA A 151 -3.12 -13.85 -1.72
CA ALA A 151 -2.70 -14.95 -0.86
C ALA A 151 -3.82 -15.37 0.10
N VAL A 152 -4.43 -14.41 0.81
CA VAL A 152 -5.54 -14.69 1.74
C VAL A 152 -6.72 -15.33 1.02
N GLN A 153 -7.07 -14.85 -0.18
CA GLN A 153 -8.16 -15.43 -0.99
C GLN A 153 -7.86 -16.86 -1.42
N LEU A 154 -6.60 -17.19 -1.73
CA LEU A 154 -6.19 -18.57 -2.04
C LEU A 154 -6.36 -19.52 -0.86
N PHE A 155 -6.16 -19.06 0.37
CA PHE A 155 -6.36 -19.88 1.58
C PHE A 155 -7.83 -20.05 1.94
N LEU A 156 -8.62 -18.98 1.85
CA LEU A 156 -9.99 -18.96 2.40
C LEU A 156 -11.06 -19.26 1.35
N GLN A 157 -10.77 -19.03 0.09
CA GLN A 157 -11.68 -19.28 -1.06
C GLN A 157 -13.10 -18.70 -0.86
N ASN A 158 -13.24 -17.64 -0.08
CA ASN A 158 -14.48 -16.94 0.19
C ASN A 158 -14.22 -15.45 0.34
N SER A 159 -14.72 -14.62 -0.59
CA SER A 159 -14.43 -13.20 -0.63
C SER A 159 -14.92 -12.43 0.59
N TYR A 160 -16.08 -12.76 1.13
CA TYR A 160 -16.60 -12.09 2.33
C TYR A 160 -15.73 -12.37 3.55
N PHE A 161 -15.37 -13.63 3.73
CA PHE A 161 -14.51 -14.04 4.85
C PHE A 161 -13.08 -13.51 4.66
N SER A 162 -12.55 -13.53 3.43
CA SER A 162 -11.26 -12.94 3.10
C SER A 162 -11.22 -11.44 3.39
N PHE A 163 -12.29 -10.71 3.06
CA PHE A 163 -12.37 -9.28 3.36
C PHE A 163 -12.34 -9.00 4.87
N ALA A 164 -13.10 -9.77 5.65
CA ALA A 164 -13.10 -9.65 7.11
C ALA A 164 -11.73 -9.96 7.73
N VAL A 165 -11.09 -11.05 7.29
CA VAL A 165 -9.74 -11.44 7.75
C VAL A 165 -8.70 -10.39 7.38
N LEU A 166 -8.75 -9.85 6.16
CA LEU A 166 -7.85 -8.75 5.73
C LEU A 166 -8.04 -7.51 6.59
N GLY A 167 -9.29 -7.14 6.89
CA GLY A 167 -9.58 -6.02 7.79
C GLY A 167 -8.95 -6.20 9.17
N LEU A 168 -9.11 -7.38 9.77
CA LEU A 168 -8.50 -7.71 11.07
C LEU A 168 -6.97 -7.76 10.99
N LEU A 169 -6.41 -8.32 9.92
CA LEU A 169 -4.97 -8.40 9.71
C LEU A 169 -4.35 -7.01 9.58
N PHE A 170 -4.91 -6.13 8.75
CA PHE A 170 -4.39 -4.77 8.58
C PHE A 170 -4.61 -3.91 9.82
N MET A 171 -5.74 -4.07 10.54
CA MET A 171 -5.96 -3.39 11.82
C MET A 171 -4.95 -3.84 12.87
N GLY A 172 -4.73 -5.15 13.02
CA GLY A 172 -3.74 -5.70 13.95
C GLY A 172 -2.33 -5.24 13.62
N ALA A 173 -1.94 -5.28 12.34
CA ALA A 173 -0.65 -4.79 11.87
C ALA A 173 -0.47 -3.27 12.13
N TYR A 174 -1.53 -2.48 11.95
CA TYR A 174 -1.51 -1.05 12.26
C TYR A 174 -1.34 -0.78 13.75
N LEU A 175 -2.03 -1.50 14.62
CA LEU A 175 -1.84 -1.38 16.07
C LEU A 175 -0.42 -1.78 16.49
N LEU A 176 0.11 -2.85 15.90
CA LEU A 176 1.49 -3.29 16.13
C LEU A 176 2.52 -2.24 15.71
N ALA A 177 2.23 -1.38 14.72
CA ALA A 177 3.14 -0.32 14.30
C ALA A 177 3.48 0.67 15.44
N TYR A 178 2.61 0.82 16.43
CA TYR A 178 2.81 1.71 17.58
C TYR A 178 3.41 1.03 18.82
N VAL A 179 3.54 -0.30 18.81
CA VAL A 179 4.13 -1.03 19.94
C VAL A 179 5.64 -1.00 19.83
N GLN A 180 6.32 -0.45 20.82
CA GLN A 180 7.78 -0.45 20.93
C GLN A 180 8.21 -1.49 21.95
N MET A 181 9.04 -2.44 21.52
CA MET A 181 9.53 -3.55 22.35
C MET A 181 10.96 -3.33 22.84
N GLY A 182 11.66 -2.33 22.28
CA GLY A 182 13.01 -1.93 22.68
C GLY A 182 14.12 -2.91 22.31
N ASN A 183 13.91 -3.79 21.34
CA ASN A 183 14.86 -4.83 20.95
C ASN A 183 14.79 -5.16 19.44
N VAL A 184 15.45 -6.25 19.02
CA VAL A 184 15.51 -6.71 17.62
C VAL A 184 14.12 -6.91 16.99
N TRP A 185 13.09 -7.20 17.81
CA TRP A 185 11.71 -7.36 17.32
C TRP A 185 11.15 -6.07 16.72
N ASP A 186 11.63 -4.91 17.16
CA ASP A 186 11.22 -3.64 16.56
C ASP A 186 11.69 -3.54 15.09
N LEU A 187 12.88 -4.04 14.77
CA LEU A 187 13.36 -4.11 13.39
C LEU A 187 12.51 -5.02 12.52
N ILE A 188 12.18 -6.23 13.04
CA ILE A 188 11.32 -7.18 12.31
C ILE A 188 9.94 -6.58 12.09
N ARG A 189 9.35 -6.00 13.13
CA ARG A 189 8.07 -5.31 13.06
C ARG A 189 8.08 -4.21 12.01
N GLU A 190 9.11 -3.39 11.99
CA GLU A 190 9.23 -2.25 11.08
C GLU A 190 9.36 -2.70 9.63
N PHE A 191 10.33 -3.56 9.32
CA PHE A 191 10.61 -3.95 7.94
C PHE A 191 9.57 -4.87 7.32
N PHE A 192 8.91 -5.71 8.11
CA PHE A 192 7.91 -6.66 7.61
C PHE A 192 6.46 -6.19 7.80
N ASN A 193 6.26 -4.98 8.30
CA ASN A 193 4.93 -4.42 8.50
C ASN A 193 4.70 -3.19 7.60
N PRO A 194 4.04 -3.33 6.44
CA PRO A 194 3.81 -2.22 5.52
C PRO A 194 2.88 -1.13 6.09
N THR A 195 2.13 -1.41 7.18
CA THR A 195 1.28 -0.40 7.81
C THR A 195 2.07 0.67 8.56
N VAL A 196 3.36 0.45 8.84
CA VAL A 196 4.27 1.47 9.33
C VAL A 196 4.34 2.65 8.34
N LEU A 197 4.41 2.36 7.03
CA LEU A 197 4.40 3.41 6.00
C LEU A 197 3.08 4.21 5.99
N TYR A 198 1.95 3.56 6.26
CA TYR A 198 0.68 4.27 6.45
C TYR A 198 0.72 5.17 7.68
N ALA A 199 1.21 4.67 8.81
CA ALA A 199 1.32 5.43 10.06
C ALA A 199 2.20 6.68 9.90
N THR A 200 3.33 6.56 9.18
CA THR A 200 4.36 7.60 8.99
C THR A 200 4.18 8.44 7.73
N SER A 201 3.06 8.32 7.01
CA SER A 201 2.86 8.92 5.67
C SER A 201 3.08 10.45 5.60
N GLY A 202 2.95 11.16 6.72
CA GLY A 202 3.20 12.61 6.79
C GLY A 202 4.68 13.00 6.86
N GLY A 203 5.57 12.03 7.08
CA GLY A 203 7.01 12.24 7.24
C GLY A 203 7.86 11.24 6.46
N TRP A 204 7.43 10.76 5.29
CA TRP A 204 8.27 9.91 4.45
C TRP A 204 9.54 10.66 4.02
N PHE A 205 10.63 9.91 3.91
CA PHE A 205 11.98 10.44 3.59
C PHE A 205 12.51 11.46 4.60
N MET A 206 11.93 11.49 5.80
CA MET A 206 12.29 12.36 6.90
C MET A 206 12.57 11.52 8.14
N GLU A 207 13.23 12.14 9.11
CA GLU A 207 13.38 11.56 10.45
C GLU A 207 12.01 11.37 11.10
N ASN A 208 11.78 10.21 11.72
CA ASN A 208 10.50 9.83 12.32
C ASN A 208 10.73 9.05 13.62
N ASP A 209 9.92 9.32 14.65
CA ASP A 209 10.02 8.66 15.96
C ASP A 209 9.47 7.24 15.99
N LEU A 210 8.64 6.86 15.00
CA LEU A 210 7.98 5.55 14.98
C LEU A 210 8.83 4.45 14.36
N CYS A 211 9.88 4.80 13.62
CA CYS A 211 10.70 3.85 12.88
C CYS A 211 12.17 4.25 12.87
N LEU A 212 13.01 3.28 12.54
CA LEU A 212 14.44 3.51 12.33
C LEU A 212 14.63 4.40 11.10
N SER A 213 14.97 5.67 11.35
CA SER A 213 15.04 6.67 10.29
C SER A 213 16.39 6.63 9.61
N PHE A 214 16.45 6.19 8.36
CA PHE A 214 17.61 6.27 7.49
C PHE A 214 17.20 6.54 6.03
N ALA A 215 18.16 6.97 5.23
CA ALA A 215 17.91 7.24 3.81
C ALA A 215 17.44 5.97 3.07
N GLY A 216 16.17 5.95 2.62
CA GLY A 216 15.58 4.84 1.90
C GLY A 216 14.86 3.81 2.76
N ASN A 217 14.56 4.11 4.02
CA ASN A 217 13.78 3.26 4.91
C ASN A 217 12.47 2.78 4.26
N GLU A 218 11.74 3.67 3.59
CA GLU A 218 10.49 3.37 2.93
C GLU A 218 10.64 2.28 1.87
N PHE A 219 11.73 2.32 1.11
CA PHE A 219 12.01 1.29 0.10
C PHE A 219 12.45 -0.03 0.73
N ALA A 220 13.17 0.01 1.84
CA ALA A 220 13.53 -1.19 2.60
C ALA A 220 12.30 -1.89 3.16
N VAL A 221 11.34 -1.14 3.74
CA VAL A 221 10.06 -1.67 4.21
C VAL A 221 9.25 -2.26 3.05
N LEU A 222 9.16 -1.57 1.91
CA LEU A 222 8.47 -2.10 0.73
C LEU A 222 9.12 -3.40 0.22
N PHE A 223 10.44 -3.47 0.18
CA PHE A 223 11.16 -4.65 -0.27
C PHE A 223 10.96 -5.84 0.67
N CYS A 224 11.17 -5.66 1.96
CA CYS A 224 11.04 -6.73 2.96
C CYS A 224 9.58 -7.22 3.08
N SER A 225 8.62 -6.32 3.19
CA SER A 225 7.20 -6.69 3.26
C SER A 225 6.68 -7.25 1.93
N GLY A 226 7.17 -6.76 0.80
CA GLY A 226 6.87 -7.30 -0.52
C GLY A 226 7.38 -8.73 -0.70
N THR A 227 8.61 -9.02 -0.29
CA THR A 227 9.16 -10.39 -0.34
C THR A 227 8.37 -11.34 0.57
N ALA A 228 8.01 -10.90 1.78
CA ALA A 228 7.16 -11.69 2.69
C ALA A 228 5.78 -11.98 2.07
N ALA A 229 5.15 -10.99 1.44
CA ALA A 229 3.87 -11.16 0.75
C ALA A 229 3.97 -12.17 -0.42
N VAL A 230 5.04 -12.10 -1.22
CA VAL A 230 5.28 -13.06 -2.32
C VAL A 230 5.51 -14.47 -1.78
N CYS A 231 6.26 -14.62 -0.69
CA CYS A 231 6.44 -15.92 -0.02
C CYS A 231 5.10 -16.49 0.48
N LEU A 232 4.26 -15.66 1.12
CA LEU A 232 2.92 -16.05 1.56
C LEU A 232 2.05 -16.50 0.38
N MET A 233 2.08 -15.77 -0.73
CA MET A 233 1.36 -16.13 -1.96
C MET A 233 1.87 -17.46 -2.54
N ALA A 234 3.19 -17.70 -2.55
CA ALA A 234 3.76 -18.96 -3.03
C ALA A 234 3.28 -20.17 -2.20
N VAL A 235 3.17 -20.01 -0.87
CA VAL A 235 2.58 -21.03 0.01
C VAL A 235 1.10 -21.22 -0.30
N GLY A 236 0.33 -20.14 -0.48
CA GLY A 236 -1.08 -20.20 -0.87
C GLY A 236 -1.29 -20.94 -2.19
N LYS A 237 -0.48 -20.67 -3.22
CA LYS A 237 -0.53 -21.39 -4.51
C LYS A 237 -0.25 -22.89 -4.36
N ARG A 238 0.67 -23.30 -3.49
CA ARG A 238 0.97 -24.72 -3.25
C ARG A 238 -0.19 -25.46 -2.56
N ARG A 239 -0.91 -24.78 -1.67
CA ARG A 239 -2.07 -25.34 -0.96
C ARG A 239 -3.36 -25.30 -1.78
N TYR A 240 -3.42 -24.46 -2.80
CA TYR A 240 -4.57 -24.38 -3.68
C TYR A 240 -4.63 -25.62 -4.57
N HIS A 241 -5.41 -26.61 -4.13
CA HIS A 241 -5.80 -27.77 -4.95
C HIS A 241 -7.15 -27.45 -5.60
N PRO A 242 -7.23 -27.32 -6.92
CA PRO A 242 -8.51 -27.35 -7.59
C PRO A 242 -9.14 -28.71 -7.28
N VAL A 243 -10.40 -28.70 -6.81
CA VAL A 243 -11.14 -29.94 -6.54
C VAL A 243 -11.09 -30.77 -7.81
N SER A 244 -10.34 -31.87 -7.76
CA SER A 244 -10.28 -32.83 -8.85
C SER A 244 -11.57 -33.65 -8.79
N TYR A 245 -12.52 -33.34 -9.66
CA TYR A 245 -13.71 -34.17 -9.85
C TYR A 245 -13.30 -35.47 -10.56
N THR A 246 -12.61 -36.36 -9.86
CA THR A 246 -12.33 -37.72 -10.35
C THR A 246 -13.49 -38.70 -10.11
N HIS A 247 -14.66 -38.26 -9.63
CA HIS A 247 -15.81 -39.11 -9.37
C HIS A 247 -17.12 -38.61 -10.05
N LEU A 248 -17.06 -38.34 -11.34
CA LEU A 248 -18.23 -38.48 -12.17
C LEU A 248 -18.13 -39.83 -12.90
N THR A 249 -18.24 -40.91 -12.17
CA THR A 249 -18.69 -42.17 -12.74
C THR A 249 -20.14 -41.97 -13.16
N LEU A 250 -20.37 -41.72 -14.43
CA LEU A 250 -21.68 -41.87 -15.04
C LEU A 250 -22.20 -43.27 -14.71
N PRO A 251 -23.38 -43.40 -14.14
CA PRO A 251 -24.03 -44.73 -14.07
C PRO A 251 -24.28 -45.17 -15.50
N THR A 252 -23.47 -46.11 -15.96
CA THR A 252 -23.80 -46.89 -17.17
C THR A 252 -25.09 -47.66 -16.90
N LYS A 253 -26.16 -47.24 -17.55
CA LYS A 253 -27.31 -48.13 -17.81
C LYS A 253 -27.04 -48.92 -19.05
#